data_76337b3e679c1f534d96561080613bd0
#
_entry.id   76337b3e679c1f534d96561080613bd0
#
_cell.length_a   1.000
_cell.length_b   1.000
_cell.length_c   1.000
_cell.angle_alpha   90.00
_cell.angle_beta   90.00
_cell.angle_gamma   90.00
#
_symmetry.space_group_name_H-M   'P 1'
#
loop_
_entity.id
_entity.type
_entity.pdbx_description
1 polymer ?
#
loop_
_entity_poly.entity_id
_entity_poly.type
_entity_poly.pdbx_seq_one_letter_code
_entity_poly.pdbx_strand_id
1 'polypeptide(L)'
;YDKKNEDGTPDTAWNTAVANENFRLALYYGLDATPYLARTNFIYPQHCANYCYTMSNLVSFSNGQEYTERVMEKLGISPDGENYARVDAAKAAEYKAKAMEELAAQGVTFPVVADYYIQGSSQTALDTANVLKQLFTDCLGDDFVTLNIKTYISSVAKEVRSPQLASFYINGWGADYGDPQNYLGQETYGMDNAYYSEAYSITRNITDEKLIAVYEEFTNMVNAANAIVGDMDARYEAYADAEKYMIEHALVIPWYKNVLWQVTHVNDYSKIYAPYGIQGDKFKNWETSADAYTTEDYAKLAEAYAAGTAK
;
A
#
# COMPACT_ATOMS: atom_id res chain seq x y z
N TYR A 1 -5.92 -14.54 -0.97
CA TYR A 1 -6.54 -15.76 -1.53
C TYR A 1 -5.60 -16.93 -1.46
N ASP A 2 -6.16 -18.10 -1.70
CA ASP A 2 -5.35 -19.31 -1.88
C ASP A 2 -4.86 -19.34 -3.33
N LYS A 3 -3.56 -19.07 -3.52
CA LYS A 3 -2.89 -19.08 -4.83
C LYS A 3 -2.96 -20.47 -5.46
N LYS A 4 -3.03 -20.52 -6.77
CA LYS A 4 -3.00 -21.76 -7.57
C LYS A 4 -1.76 -21.83 -8.45
N ASN A 5 -1.36 -23.05 -8.72
CA ASN A 5 -0.41 -23.37 -9.78
C ASN A 5 -1.08 -23.23 -11.16
N GLU A 6 -0.27 -23.20 -12.23
CA GLU A 6 -0.77 -23.09 -13.61
C GLU A 6 -1.69 -24.26 -14.03
N ASP A 7 -1.58 -25.40 -13.39
CA ASP A 7 -2.46 -26.56 -13.58
C ASP A 7 -3.78 -26.49 -12.79
N GLY A 8 -3.99 -25.38 -12.03
CA GLY A 8 -5.18 -25.13 -11.23
C GLY A 8 -5.16 -25.76 -9.83
N THR A 9 -4.11 -26.49 -9.47
CA THR A 9 -3.96 -27.03 -8.11
C THR A 9 -3.56 -25.92 -7.12
N PRO A 10 -3.92 -26.03 -5.82
CA PRO A 10 -3.46 -25.08 -4.80
C PRO A 10 -1.93 -25.06 -4.68
N ASP A 11 -1.34 -23.86 -4.59
CA ASP A 11 0.06 -23.73 -4.18
C ASP A 11 0.14 -23.79 -2.65
N THR A 12 0.19 -25.00 -2.13
CA THR A 12 0.14 -25.24 -0.68
C THR A 12 1.32 -24.58 0.05
N ALA A 13 2.52 -24.58 -0.55
CA ALA A 13 3.71 -24.00 0.09
C ALA A 13 3.55 -22.49 0.29
N TRP A 14 3.15 -21.75 -0.76
CA TRP A 14 2.90 -20.33 -0.67
C TRP A 14 1.72 -20.01 0.26
N ASN A 15 0.60 -20.72 0.11
CA ASN A 15 -0.62 -20.43 0.87
C ASN A 15 -0.40 -20.64 2.37
N THR A 16 0.31 -21.71 2.77
CA THR A 16 0.69 -21.94 4.16
C THR A 16 1.66 -20.86 4.66
N ALA A 17 2.65 -20.50 3.84
CA ALA A 17 3.63 -19.47 4.23
C ALA A 17 2.98 -18.10 4.43
N VAL A 18 2.16 -17.64 3.49
CA VAL A 18 1.56 -16.30 3.57
C VAL A 18 0.47 -16.21 4.65
N ALA A 19 -0.15 -17.32 5.04
CA ALA A 19 -1.06 -17.38 6.17
C ALA A 19 -0.34 -17.19 7.52
N ASN A 20 0.94 -17.56 7.60
CA ASN A 20 1.76 -17.39 8.80
C ASN A 20 2.10 -15.90 9.03
N GLU A 21 1.73 -15.38 10.19
CA GLU A 21 1.96 -13.98 10.53
C GLU A 21 3.45 -13.64 10.62
N ASN A 22 4.27 -14.50 11.22
CA ASN A 22 5.71 -14.29 11.31
C ASN A 22 6.36 -14.20 9.92
N PHE A 23 5.85 -14.96 8.95
CA PHE A 23 6.30 -14.88 7.56
C PHE A 23 6.00 -13.49 6.95
N ARG A 24 4.77 -12.98 7.13
CA ARG A 24 4.39 -11.66 6.63
C ARG A 24 5.16 -10.53 7.33
N LEU A 25 5.36 -10.64 8.65
CA LEU A 25 6.13 -9.67 9.42
C LEU A 25 7.61 -9.65 9.06
N ALA A 26 8.21 -10.80 8.71
CA ALA A 26 9.57 -10.85 8.18
C ALA A 26 9.69 -10.06 6.87
N LEU A 27 8.69 -10.17 5.97
CA LEU A 27 8.62 -9.35 4.75
C LEU A 27 8.43 -7.86 5.08
N TYR A 28 7.51 -7.55 5.98
CA TYR A 28 7.18 -6.17 6.36
C TYR A 28 8.40 -5.42 6.93
N TYR A 29 9.10 -6.00 7.90
CA TYR A 29 10.27 -5.36 8.52
C TYR A 29 11.55 -5.48 7.69
N GLY A 30 11.65 -6.49 6.82
CA GLY A 30 12.88 -6.79 6.08
C GLY A 30 13.01 -6.04 4.76
N LEU A 31 11.93 -5.87 4.01
CA LEU A 31 12.01 -5.34 2.65
C LEU A 31 12.26 -3.83 2.64
N ASP A 32 13.51 -3.43 2.40
CA ASP A 32 13.87 -2.04 2.13
C ASP A 32 13.56 -1.69 0.67
N ALA A 33 12.51 -0.90 0.47
CA ALA A 33 12.05 -0.51 -0.85
C ALA A 33 12.98 0.50 -1.57
N THR A 34 14.01 1.04 -0.92
CA THR A 34 14.87 2.11 -1.46
C THR A 34 15.39 1.81 -2.87
N PRO A 35 15.95 0.62 -3.19
CA PRO A 35 16.41 0.32 -4.55
C PRO A 35 15.28 0.29 -5.59
N TYR A 36 14.09 -0.15 -5.19
CA TYR A 36 12.90 -0.12 -6.03
C TYR A 36 12.43 1.31 -6.27
N LEU A 37 12.35 2.13 -5.24
CA LEU A 37 11.94 3.54 -5.31
C LEU A 37 12.92 4.39 -6.11
N ALA A 38 14.21 4.08 -6.07
CA ALA A 38 15.25 4.74 -6.86
C ALA A 38 15.04 4.58 -8.38
N ARG A 39 14.25 3.62 -8.83
CA ARG A 39 13.83 3.48 -10.23
C ARG A 39 12.93 4.64 -10.68
N THR A 40 12.15 5.20 -9.77
CA THR A 40 11.22 6.31 -10.06
C THR A 40 11.80 7.65 -9.65
N ASN A 41 12.45 7.71 -8.49
CA ASN A 41 13.10 8.90 -7.95
C ASN A 41 14.48 8.54 -7.40
N PHE A 42 15.51 8.65 -8.25
CA PHE A 42 16.87 8.27 -7.87
C PHE A 42 17.57 9.29 -6.95
N ILE A 43 17.07 10.54 -6.90
CA ILE A 43 17.69 11.61 -6.10
C ILE A 43 17.25 11.48 -4.63
N TYR A 44 15.94 11.27 -4.41
CA TYR A 44 15.34 11.17 -3.09
C TYR A 44 14.35 10.01 -3.01
N PRO A 45 14.82 8.75 -3.15
CA PRO A 45 13.93 7.60 -3.15
C PRO A 45 13.06 7.51 -1.89
N GLN A 46 13.60 7.90 -0.73
CA GLN A 46 12.89 7.86 0.56
C GLN A 46 11.65 8.77 0.59
N HIS A 47 11.63 9.85 -0.21
CA HIS A 47 10.44 10.71 -0.33
C HIS A 47 9.24 9.99 -0.96
N CYS A 48 9.52 8.92 -1.73
CA CYS A 48 8.47 8.07 -2.29
C CYS A 48 8.03 6.96 -1.32
N ALA A 49 8.68 6.80 -0.18
CA ALA A 49 8.30 5.79 0.81
C ALA A 49 6.90 6.06 1.36
N ASN A 50 6.10 5.00 1.47
CA ASN A 50 4.80 5.05 2.09
C ASN A 50 4.79 4.17 3.35
N TYR A 51 4.22 4.68 4.43
CA TYR A 51 4.14 4.00 5.71
C TYR A 51 2.70 3.70 6.11
N CYS A 52 1.75 4.30 5.42
CA CYS A 52 0.32 4.13 5.62
C CYS A 52 -0.33 3.61 4.35
N TYR A 53 -1.43 2.89 4.49
CA TYR A 53 -2.23 2.45 3.35
C TYR A 53 -3.07 3.61 2.77
N THR A 54 -3.65 4.41 3.65
CA THR A 54 -4.35 5.64 3.28
C THR A 54 -3.36 6.69 2.76
N MET A 55 -3.73 7.43 1.73
CA MET A 55 -2.88 8.49 1.17
C MET A 55 -2.74 9.68 2.13
N SER A 56 -1.58 10.33 2.07
CA SER A 56 -1.32 11.56 2.82
C SER A 56 -2.23 12.70 2.33
N ASN A 57 -2.60 13.61 3.23
CA ASN A 57 -3.44 14.78 2.99
C ASN A 57 -4.87 14.46 2.51
N LEU A 58 -5.38 13.27 2.82
CA LEU A 58 -6.76 12.91 2.52
C LEU A 58 -7.74 13.64 3.44
N VAL A 59 -7.49 13.59 4.75
CA VAL A 59 -8.27 14.24 5.79
C VAL A 59 -7.38 14.68 6.95
N SER A 60 -7.88 15.63 7.76
CA SER A 60 -7.23 16.09 8.98
C SER A 60 -8.22 16.11 10.14
N PHE A 61 -7.71 15.90 11.34
CA PHE A 61 -8.45 16.09 12.59
C PHE A 61 -8.77 17.58 12.82
N SER A 62 -9.71 17.88 13.70
CA SER A 62 -10.13 19.24 14.02
C SER A 62 -9.00 20.12 14.60
N ASN A 63 -7.97 19.51 15.16
CA ASN A 63 -6.77 20.16 15.66
C ASN A 63 -5.74 20.47 14.56
N GLY A 64 -6.01 20.08 13.30
CA GLY A 64 -5.12 20.27 12.15
C GLY A 64 -4.11 19.15 11.92
N GLN A 65 -4.03 18.14 12.78
CA GLN A 65 -3.17 16.98 12.57
C GLN A 65 -3.64 16.18 11.35
N GLU A 66 -2.72 15.85 10.46
CA GLU A 66 -3.02 15.01 9.30
C GLU A 66 -3.23 13.55 9.70
N TYR A 67 -4.17 12.87 9.06
CA TYR A 67 -4.59 11.51 9.41
C TYR A 67 -3.43 10.50 9.39
N THR A 68 -2.58 10.52 8.35
CA THR A 68 -1.48 9.55 8.25
C THR A 68 -0.37 9.81 9.27
N GLU A 69 -0.21 11.06 9.74
CA GLU A 69 0.67 11.36 10.88
C GLU A 69 0.18 10.63 12.14
N ARG A 70 -1.14 10.65 12.36
CA ARG A 70 -1.74 9.93 13.50
C ARG A 70 -1.57 8.42 13.40
N VAL A 71 -1.72 7.83 12.21
CA VAL A 71 -1.46 6.41 11.98
C VAL A 71 0.01 6.08 12.26
N MET A 72 0.95 6.88 11.74
CA MET A 72 2.38 6.69 11.99
C MET A 72 2.75 6.81 13.47
N GLU A 73 2.17 7.76 14.21
CA GLU A 73 2.33 7.84 15.68
C GLU A 73 1.91 6.55 16.37
N LYS A 74 0.73 6.01 15.99
CA LYS A 74 0.22 4.76 16.56
C LYS A 74 1.09 3.54 16.23
N LEU A 75 1.77 3.55 15.08
CA LEU A 75 2.72 2.52 14.64
C LEU A 75 4.12 2.71 15.24
N GLY A 76 4.38 3.85 15.88
CA GLY A 76 5.72 4.21 16.37
C GLY A 76 6.72 4.49 15.24
N ILE A 77 6.24 4.91 14.08
CA ILE A 77 7.04 5.26 12.90
C ILE A 77 7.28 6.77 12.89
N SER A 78 8.55 7.18 12.83
CA SER A 78 8.95 8.59 12.72
C SER A 78 9.91 8.75 11.55
N PRO A 79 9.41 9.04 10.34
CA PRO A 79 10.26 9.26 9.17
C PRO A 79 11.15 10.48 9.38
N ASP A 80 12.47 10.31 9.23
CA ASP A 80 13.45 11.39 9.30
C ASP A 80 13.85 11.94 7.91
N GLY A 81 13.30 11.34 6.83
CA GLY A 81 13.60 11.68 5.45
C GLY A 81 14.89 11.05 4.91
N GLU A 82 15.70 10.42 5.75
CA GLU A 82 16.96 9.78 5.37
C GLU A 82 16.86 8.25 5.34
N ASN A 83 16.08 7.68 6.27
CA ASN A 83 15.93 6.24 6.43
C ASN A 83 14.54 5.76 6.07
N TYR A 84 14.46 4.51 5.65
CA TYR A 84 13.18 3.83 5.47
C TYR A 84 12.67 3.36 6.85
N ALA A 85 11.95 4.23 7.53
CA ALA A 85 11.63 4.13 8.97
C ALA A 85 10.89 2.84 9.41
N ARG A 86 10.33 2.09 8.45
CA ARG A 86 9.68 0.80 8.70
C ARG A 86 10.69 -0.35 8.83
N VAL A 87 11.83 -0.27 8.15
CA VAL A 87 12.79 -1.37 8.07
C VAL A 87 13.52 -1.56 9.41
N ASP A 88 13.50 -2.80 9.89
CA ASP A 88 14.20 -3.24 11.10
C ASP A 88 14.76 -4.65 10.85
N ALA A 89 16.04 -4.70 10.48
CA ALA A 89 16.71 -5.96 10.13
C ALA A 89 16.75 -6.96 11.29
N ALA A 90 16.80 -6.49 12.55
CA ALA A 90 16.81 -7.36 13.71
C ALA A 90 15.44 -8.03 13.91
N LYS A 91 14.35 -7.26 13.83
CA LYS A 91 12.99 -7.81 13.85
C LYS A 91 12.73 -8.73 12.66
N ALA A 92 13.15 -8.33 11.46
CA ALA A 92 13.02 -9.17 10.28
C ALA A 92 13.69 -10.54 10.46
N ALA A 93 14.91 -10.57 10.99
CA ALA A 93 15.63 -11.80 11.27
C ALA A 93 14.93 -12.66 12.34
N GLU A 94 14.40 -12.04 13.40
CA GLU A 94 13.63 -12.73 14.44
C GLU A 94 12.38 -13.37 13.87
N TYR A 95 11.56 -12.62 13.12
CA TYR A 95 10.34 -13.12 12.51
C TYR A 95 10.61 -14.16 11.43
N LYS A 96 11.68 -13.98 10.62
CA LYS A 96 12.13 -14.99 9.68
C LYS A 96 12.43 -16.32 10.38
N ALA A 97 13.21 -16.29 11.46
CA ALA A 97 13.57 -17.52 12.20
C ALA A 97 12.35 -18.24 12.76
N LYS A 98 11.40 -17.50 13.37
CA LYS A 98 10.13 -18.05 13.86
C LYS A 98 9.29 -18.64 12.72
N ALA A 99 9.15 -17.92 11.62
CA ALA A 99 8.41 -18.39 10.45
C ALA A 99 9.00 -19.68 9.89
N MET A 100 10.33 -19.74 9.75
CA MET A 100 11.00 -20.95 9.23
C MET A 100 10.79 -22.16 10.14
N GLU A 101 10.85 -21.99 11.46
CA GLU A 101 10.58 -23.08 12.42
C GLU A 101 9.13 -23.56 12.33
N GLU A 102 8.16 -22.62 12.41
CA GLU A 102 6.73 -22.94 12.40
C GLU A 102 6.27 -23.57 11.08
N LEU A 103 6.78 -23.05 9.96
CA LEU A 103 6.41 -23.52 8.63
C LEU A 103 7.08 -24.86 8.27
N ALA A 104 8.32 -25.09 8.70
CA ALA A 104 8.98 -26.39 8.55
C ALA A 104 8.24 -27.47 9.32
N ALA A 105 7.71 -27.17 10.51
CA ALA A 105 6.86 -28.09 11.27
C ALA A 105 5.54 -28.44 10.56
N GLN A 106 5.09 -27.58 9.62
CA GLN A 106 3.92 -27.80 8.76
C GLN A 106 4.28 -28.43 7.40
N GLY A 107 5.55 -28.77 7.18
CA GLY A 107 6.03 -29.43 5.96
C GLY A 107 6.37 -28.46 4.82
N VAL A 108 6.43 -27.16 5.07
CA VAL A 108 6.89 -26.18 4.08
C VAL A 108 8.40 -26.29 3.92
N THR A 109 8.88 -26.37 2.69
CA THR A 109 10.30 -26.34 2.36
C THR A 109 10.73 -24.94 1.92
N PHE A 110 11.94 -24.56 2.29
CA PHE A 110 12.54 -23.27 1.96
C PHE A 110 13.61 -23.38 0.87
N PRO A 111 13.85 -22.34 0.05
CA PRO A 111 13.07 -21.09 0.03
C PRO A 111 11.65 -21.28 -0.52
N VAL A 112 10.70 -20.51 0.04
CA VAL A 112 9.35 -20.42 -0.54
C VAL A 112 9.41 -19.64 -1.85
N VAL A 113 8.72 -20.10 -2.90
CA VAL A 113 8.70 -19.42 -4.20
C VAL A 113 7.52 -18.45 -4.28
N ALA A 114 7.82 -17.19 -4.54
CA ALA A 114 6.82 -16.15 -4.81
C ALA A 114 6.75 -15.86 -6.32
N ASP A 115 5.63 -16.16 -6.96
CA ASP A 115 5.41 -15.84 -8.38
C ASP A 115 4.94 -14.39 -8.54
N TYR A 116 5.72 -13.60 -9.25
CA TYR A 116 5.43 -12.21 -9.56
C TYR A 116 5.25 -12.01 -11.06
N TYR A 117 4.08 -11.53 -11.47
CA TYR A 117 3.70 -11.42 -12.87
C TYR A 117 3.85 -10.00 -13.40
N ILE A 118 4.52 -9.87 -14.54
CA ILE A 118 4.71 -8.61 -15.26
C ILE A 118 4.22 -8.73 -16.71
N GLN A 119 3.96 -7.61 -17.36
CA GLN A 119 3.67 -7.60 -18.78
C GLN A 119 4.92 -7.95 -19.59
N GLY A 120 4.85 -9.04 -20.37
CA GLY A 120 6.00 -9.63 -21.05
C GLY A 120 6.64 -8.74 -22.15
N SER A 121 5.89 -7.77 -22.69
CA SER A 121 6.39 -6.82 -23.69
C SER A 121 7.07 -5.57 -23.11
N SER A 122 7.07 -5.40 -21.78
CA SER A 122 7.63 -4.22 -21.11
C SER A 122 9.02 -4.47 -20.55
N GLN A 123 10.05 -3.95 -21.21
CA GLN A 123 11.43 -4.02 -20.71
C GLN A 123 11.55 -3.30 -19.35
N THR A 124 10.91 -2.15 -19.17
CA THR A 124 10.90 -1.41 -17.89
C THR A 124 10.30 -2.24 -16.76
N ALA A 125 9.22 -2.98 -17.02
CA ALA A 125 8.63 -3.87 -16.02
C ALA A 125 9.60 -5.02 -15.65
N LEU A 126 10.29 -5.60 -16.65
CA LEU A 126 11.30 -6.63 -16.41
C LEU A 126 12.47 -6.12 -15.58
N ASP A 127 13.02 -4.94 -15.93
CA ASP A 127 14.12 -4.34 -15.19
C ASP A 127 13.72 -4.05 -13.73
N THR A 128 12.51 -3.53 -13.52
CA THR A 128 11.98 -3.25 -12.18
C THR A 128 11.73 -4.54 -11.39
N ALA A 129 11.22 -5.60 -12.03
CA ALA A 129 11.03 -6.90 -11.40
C ALA A 129 12.36 -7.55 -11.01
N ASN A 130 13.42 -7.37 -11.80
CA ASN A 130 14.76 -7.86 -11.45
C ASN A 130 15.34 -7.12 -10.23
N VAL A 131 15.11 -5.80 -10.12
CA VAL A 131 15.48 -5.04 -8.91
C VAL A 131 14.70 -5.58 -7.71
N LEU A 132 13.41 -5.82 -7.85
CA LEU A 132 12.59 -6.40 -6.78
C LEU A 132 13.08 -7.79 -6.36
N LYS A 133 13.42 -8.64 -7.32
CA LYS A 133 13.99 -9.97 -7.07
C LYS A 133 15.29 -9.89 -6.29
N GLN A 134 16.20 -8.99 -6.68
CA GLN A 134 17.46 -8.78 -5.97
C GLN A 134 17.22 -8.26 -4.55
N LEU A 135 16.26 -7.34 -4.39
CA LEU A 135 15.87 -6.79 -3.09
C LEU A 135 15.40 -7.88 -2.12
N PHE A 136 14.60 -8.86 -2.58
CA PHE A 136 14.19 -9.99 -1.75
C PHE A 136 15.42 -10.78 -1.25
N THR A 137 16.37 -11.06 -2.13
CA THR A 137 17.60 -11.78 -1.76
C THR A 137 18.47 -10.96 -0.79
N ASP A 138 18.69 -9.67 -1.07
CA ASP A 138 19.55 -8.81 -0.27
C ASP A 138 18.99 -8.57 1.14
N CYS A 139 17.67 -8.41 1.25
CA CYS A 139 17.00 -8.10 2.52
C CYS A 139 16.69 -9.33 3.36
N LEU A 140 16.34 -10.46 2.72
CA LEU A 140 15.79 -11.62 3.43
C LEU A 140 16.67 -12.86 3.33
N GLY A 141 17.69 -12.83 2.46
CA GLY A 141 18.50 -14.01 2.12
C GLY A 141 17.81 -14.88 1.07
N ASP A 142 18.62 -15.68 0.38
CA ASP A 142 18.16 -16.60 -0.67
C ASP A 142 17.57 -17.92 -0.11
N ASP A 143 17.69 -18.09 1.20
CA ASP A 143 17.19 -19.24 1.96
C ASP A 143 15.72 -19.08 2.44
N PHE A 144 15.08 -17.94 2.29
CA PHE A 144 13.76 -17.65 2.82
C PHE A 144 12.67 -17.57 1.74
N VAL A 145 12.76 -16.57 0.86
CA VAL A 145 11.81 -16.37 -0.25
C VAL A 145 12.57 -16.09 -1.55
N THR A 146 12.25 -16.83 -2.59
CA THR A 146 12.77 -16.59 -3.93
C THR A 146 11.69 -16.01 -4.83
N LEU A 147 11.95 -14.86 -5.43
CA LEU A 147 11.04 -14.25 -6.39
C LEU A 147 11.21 -14.89 -7.77
N ASN A 148 10.13 -15.48 -8.29
CA ASN A 148 10.04 -16.02 -9.63
C ASN A 148 9.26 -15.05 -10.52
N ILE A 149 9.95 -14.45 -11.51
CA ILE A 149 9.34 -13.49 -12.44
C ILE A 149 8.67 -14.26 -13.57
N LYS A 150 7.36 -14.08 -13.70
CA LYS A 150 6.53 -14.63 -14.75
C LYS A 150 5.89 -13.53 -15.59
N THR A 151 5.39 -13.86 -16.76
CA THR A 151 4.84 -12.87 -17.68
C THR A 151 3.41 -13.21 -18.10
N TYR A 152 2.66 -12.15 -18.39
CA TYR A 152 1.39 -12.22 -19.11
C TYR A 152 1.47 -11.37 -20.39
N ILE A 153 0.59 -11.60 -21.35
CA ILE A 153 0.65 -11.00 -22.68
C ILE A 153 -0.26 -9.77 -22.80
N SER A 154 -1.55 -9.93 -22.49
CA SER A 154 -2.54 -8.89 -22.79
C SER A 154 -3.37 -8.43 -21.59
N SER A 155 -3.73 -9.33 -20.69
CA SER A 155 -4.66 -9.01 -19.61
C SER A 155 -4.29 -9.70 -18.29
N VAL A 156 -3.74 -8.93 -17.37
CA VAL A 156 -3.46 -9.39 -16.02
C VAL A 156 -4.73 -9.97 -15.35
N ALA A 157 -5.89 -9.36 -15.60
CA ALA A 157 -7.14 -9.83 -15.02
C ALA A 157 -7.52 -11.25 -15.48
N LYS A 158 -7.38 -11.53 -16.79
CA LYS A 158 -7.77 -12.83 -17.35
C LYS A 158 -6.69 -13.90 -17.20
N GLU A 159 -5.42 -13.50 -17.37
CA GLU A 159 -4.31 -14.44 -17.45
C GLU A 159 -3.69 -14.75 -16.08
N VAL A 160 -3.84 -13.86 -15.10
CA VAL A 160 -3.19 -13.99 -13.80
C VAL A 160 -4.17 -13.95 -12.64
N ARG A 161 -5.01 -12.89 -12.59
CA ARG A 161 -5.87 -12.64 -11.44
C ARG A 161 -7.03 -13.64 -11.35
N SER A 162 -7.80 -13.83 -12.42
CA SER A 162 -8.92 -14.78 -12.42
C SER A 162 -8.49 -16.21 -12.14
N PRO A 163 -7.37 -16.73 -12.71
CA PRO A 163 -6.86 -18.05 -12.34
C PRO A 163 -6.07 -18.10 -11.01
N GLN A 164 -5.88 -16.96 -10.31
CA GLN A 164 -5.24 -16.86 -8.99
C GLN A 164 -3.76 -17.31 -8.97
N LEU A 165 -2.97 -16.88 -9.95
CA LEU A 165 -1.60 -17.37 -10.14
C LEU A 165 -0.52 -16.54 -9.42
N ALA A 166 -0.74 -15.24 -9.15
CA ALA A 166 0.26 -14.40 -8.52
C ALA A 166 0.33 -14.61 -7.01
N SER A 167 1.53 -14.57 -6.47
CA SER A 167 1.75 -14.61 -5.02
C SER A 167 1.38 -13.30 -4.34
N PHE A 168 1.63 -12.17 -5.01
CA PHE A 168 1.28 -10.84 -4.53
C PHE A 168 1.18 -9.86 -5.71
N TYR A 169 0.64 -8.68 -5.42
CA TYR A 169 0.56 -7.57 -6.37
C TYR A 169 1.13 -6.30 -5.73
N ILE A 170 1.69 -5.42 -6.55
CA ILE A 170 1.99 -4.04 -6.19
C ILE A 170 0.97 -3.18 -6.90
N ASN A 171 0.04 -2.62 -6.14
CA ASN A 171 -1.07 -1.82 -6.64
C ASN A 171 -1.16 -0.49 -5.91
N GLY A 172 -2.00 0.42 -6.40
CA GLY A 172 -2.30 1.70 -5.77
C GLY A 172 -3.76 2.08 -5.95
N TRP A 173 -4.24 2.93 -5.07
CA TRP A 173 -5.58 3.49 -5.10
C TRP A 173 -5.53 5.01 -5.12
N GLY A 174 -6.41 5.66 -5.86
CA GLY A 174 -6.67 7.10 -5.80
C GLY A 174 -8.03 7.30 -5.14
N ALA A 175 -8.11 8.19 -4.15
CA ALA A 175 -9.36 8.39 -3.41
C ALA A 175 -10.48 8.92 -4.29
N ASP A 176 -11.66 8.32 -4.21
CA ASP A 176 -12.90 8.82 -4.83
C ASP A 176 -13.52 9.95 -4.00
N TYR A 177 -13.28 9.95 -2.69
CA TYR A 177 -13.77 10.94 -1.72
C TYR A 177 -12.87 11.00 -0.48
N GLY A 178 -12.97 12.09 0.27
CA GLY A 178 -12.15 12.37 1.45
C GLY A 178 -12.62 11.68 2.71
N ASP A 179 -12.42 10.38 2.79
CA ASP A 179 -12.67 9.57 3.99
C ASP A 179 -11.76 8.33 3.96
N PRO A 180 -11.11 7.95 5.08
CA PRO A 180 -10.26 6.75 5.13
C PRO A 180 -10.98 5.46 4.76
N GLN A 181 -12.30 5.42 4.86
CA GLN A 181 -13.12 4.30 4.39
C GLN A 181 -12.85 3.95 2.93
N ASN A 182 -12.58 4.95 2.09
CA ASN A 182 -12.31 4.73 0.65
C ASN A 182 -11.05 3.89 0.40
N TYR A 183 -10.12 3.89 1.35
CA TYR A 183 -8.93 3.02 1.36
C TYR A 183 -9.19 1.72 2.12
N LEU A 184 -9.53 1.81 3.38
CA LEU A 184 -9.58 0.64 4.27
C LEU A 184 -10.72 -0.32 3.91
N GLY A 185 -11.83 0.19 3.38
CA GLY A 185 -12.92 -0.63 2.86
C GLY A 185 -12.50 -1.58 1.74
N GLN A 186 -11.44 -1.23 0.99
CA GLN A 186 -10.94 -2.06 -0.11
C GLN A 186 -10.38 -3.41 0.34
N GLU A 187 -9.91 -3.51 1.59
CA GLU A 187 -9.23 -4.68 2.13
C GLU A 187 -10.08 -5.49 3.11
N THR A 188 -11.35 -5.12 3.31
CA THR A 188 -12.25 -5.83 4.23
C THR A 188 -12.59 -7.24 3.74
N TYR A 189 -12.82 -8.15 4.68
CA TYR A 189 -13.14 -9.54 4.41
C TYR A 189 -14.60 -9.73 3.99
N GLY A 190 -14.81 -10.33 2.83
CA GLY A 190 -16.14 -10.76 2.36
C GLY A 190 -17.16 -9.65 2.08
N MET A 191 -16.76 -8.39 2.01
CA MET A 191 -17.67 -7.28 1.64
C MET A 191 -17.77 -7.14 0.11
N ASP A 192 -18.98 -6.96 -0.39
CA ASP A 192 -19.26 -6.94 -1.84
C ASP A 192 -18.62 -5.76 -2.59
N ASN A 193 -18.33 -4.66 -1.90
CA ASN A 193 -17.70 -3.46 -2.48
C ASN A 193 -16.21 -3.33 -2.14
N ALA A 194 -15.61 -4.35 -1.57
CA ALA A 194 -14.21 -4.38 -1.20
C ALA A 194 -13.35 -4.77 -2.41
N TYR A 195 -13.01 -3.78 -3.25
CA TYR A 195 -12.38 -4.02 -4.56
C TYR A 195 -11.10 -4.83 -4.51
N TYR A 196 -10.16 -4.50 -3.62
CA TYR A 196 -8.89 -5.25 -3.56
C TYR A 196 -9.05 -6.62 -2.93
N SER A 197 -9.78 -6.72 -1.85
CA SER A 197 -10.03 -8.01 -1.20
C SER A 197 -10.83 -8.95 -2.11
N GLU A 198 -11.71 -8.41 -2.96
CA GLU A 198 -12.52 -9.20 -3.89
C GLU A 198 -11.81 -9.51 -5.21
N ALA A 199 -11.11 -8.53 -5.78
CA ALA A 199 -10.56 -8.65 -7.12
C ALA A 199 -9.11 -9.13 -7.16
N TYR A 200 -8.32 -8.86 -6.13
CA TYR A 200 -6.90 -9.21 -6.07
C TYR A 200 -6.60 -10.24 -4.99
N SER A 201 -6.96 -9.98 -3.75
CA SER A 201 -6.68 -10.91 -2.65
C SER A 201 -7.70 -12.04 -2.55
N ILE A 202 -8.92 -11.81 -3.00
CA ILE A 202 -10.05 -12.74 -2.93
C ILE A 202 -10.17 -13.38 -1.53
N THR A 203 -10.22 -12.52 -0.52
CA THR A 203 -10.15 -12.92 0.89
C THR A 203 -11.20 -13.95 1.29
N ARG A 204 -12.38 -13.92 0.66
CA ARG A 204 -13.44 -14.93 0.88
C ARG A 204 -13.04 -16.36 0.51
N ASN A 205 -11.94 -16.55 -0.24
CA ASN A 205 -11.42 -17.86 -0.64
C ASN A 205 -10.21 -18.29 0.21
N ILE A 206 -9.91 -17.56 1.30
CA ILE A 206 -8.89 -17.96 2.27
C ILE A 206 -9.42 -19.17 3.06
N THR A 207 -8.56 -20.17 3.27
CA THR A 207 -8.91 -21.39 4.01
C THR A 207 -8.28 -21.46 5.40
N ASP A 208 -7.27 -20.65 5.70
CA ASP A 208 -6.64 -20.60 7.01
C ASP A 208 -7.52 -19.83 8.01
N GLU A 209 -8.00 -20.54 9.05
CA GLU A 209 -8.93 -19.98 10.05
C GLU A 209 -8.30 -18.85 10.87
N LYS A 210 -7.00 -18.85 11.12
CA LYS A 210 -6.32 -17.80 11.88
C LYS A 210 -6.23 -16.52 11.06
N LEU A 211 -5.88 -16.65 9.78
CA LEU A 211 -5.84 -15.50 8.88
C LEU A 211 -7.25 -14.92 8.65
N ILE A 212 -8.26 -15.78 8.52
CA ILE A 212 -9.66 -15.33 8.45
C ILE A 212 -10.03 -14.50 9.68
N ALA A 213 -9.72 -14.98 10.90
CA ALA A 213 -10.02 -14.26 12.12
C ALA A 213 -9.37 -12.87 12.19
N VAL A 214 -8.13 -12.73 11.69
CA VAL A 214 -7.45 -11.42 11.60
C VAL A 214 -8.18 -10.49 10.62
N TYR A 215 -8.60 -10.98 9.46
CA TYR A 215 -9.38 -10.19 8.51
C TYR A 215 -10.78 -9.81 9.02
N GLU A 216 -11.44 -10.72 9.74
CA GLU A 216 -12.74 -10.44 10.37
C GLU A 216 -12.64 -9.34 11.43
N GLU A 217 -11.60 -9.38 12.29
CA GLU A 217 -11.38 -8.34 13.28
C GLU A 217 -11.09 -6.99 12.61
N PHE A 218 -10.21 -6.93 11.61
CA PHE A 218 -10.00 -5.72 10.82
C PHE A 218 -11.31 -5.19 10.21
N THR A 219 -12.11 -6.08 9.62
CA THR A 219 -13.40 -5.72 9.02
C THR A 219 -14.37 -5.16 10.07
N ASN A 220 -14.40 -5.74 11.26
CA ASN A 220 -15.22 -5.25 12.36
C ASN A 220 -14.79 -3.85 12.82
N MET A 221 -13.48 -3.58 12.89
CA MET A 221 -12.96 -2.26 13.22
C MET A 221 -13.34 -1.21 12.15
N VAL A 222 -13.23 -1.54 10.88
CA VAL A 222 -13.66 -0.67 9.76
C VAL A 222 -15.16 -0.39 9.85
N ASN A 223 -15.98 -1.41 10.11
CA ASN A 223 -17.43 -1.25 10.26
C ASN A 223 -17.79 -0.40 11.49
N ALA A 224 -17.07 -0.56 12.60
CA ALA A 224 -17.28 0.27 13.78
C ALA A 224 -16.96 1.75 13.50
N ALA A 225 -15.86 2.04 12.80
CA ALA A 225 -15.51 3.38 12.35
C ALA A 225 -16.58 3.96 11.40
N ASN A 226 -17.08 3.16 10.45
CA ASN A 226 -18.16 3.53 9.53
C ASN A 226 -19.44 3.96 10.27
N ALA A 227 -19.74 3.34 11.39
CA ALA A 227 -20.94 3.63 12.17
C ALA A 227 -20.88 4.98 12.92
N ILE A 228 -19.70 5.58 13.07
CA ILE A 228 -19.54 6.88 13.74
C ILE A 228 -19.97 7.98 12.75
N VAL A 229 -21.04 8.69 13.12
CA VAL A 229 -21.62 9.78 12.34
C VAL A 229 -21.67 11.04 13.20
N GLY A 230 -21.22 12.17 12.65
CA GLY A 230 -21.30 13.48 13.32
C GLY A 230 -20.11 13.84 14.21
N ASP A 231 -19.26 12.89 14.57
CA ASP A 231 -17.98 13.12 15.24
C ASP A 231 -16.84 12.62 14.33
N MET A 232 -16.29 13.54 13.53
CA MET A 232 -15.28 13.18 12.53
C MET A 232 -13.94 12.83 13.18
N ASP A 233 -13.57 13.45 14.29
CA ASP A 233 -12.33 13.12 14.98
C ASP A 233 -12.41 11.70 15.58
N ALA A 234 -13.51 11.35 16.22
CA ALA A 234 -13.70 9.98 16.71
C ALA A 234 -13.75 8.96 15.56
N ARG A 235 -14.35 9.31 14.42
CA ARG A 235 -14.37 8.47 13.24
C ARG A 235 -12.96 8.23 12.69
N TYR A 236 -12.16 9.29 12.52
CA TYR A 236 -10.80 9.19 12.03
C TYR A 236 -9.88 8.46 12.99
N GLU A 237 -10.06 8.64 14.29
CA GLU A 237 -9.31 7.90 15.31
C GLU A 237 -9.61 6.38 15.24
N ALA A 238 -10.86 6.01 15.06
CA ALA A 238 -11.26 4.60 14.89
C ALA A 238 -10.70 3.98 13.61
N TYR A 239 -10.66 4.73 12.50
CA TYR A 239 -9.98 4.28 11.29
C TYR A 239 -8.47 4.16 11.46
N ALA A 240 -7.83 5.09 12.17
CA ALA A 240 -6.41 5.01 12.44
C ALA A 240 -6.04 3.77 13.28
N ASP A 241 -6.93 3.35 14.19
CA ASP A 241 -6.78 2.07 14.89
C ASP A 241 -6.95 0.85 13.98
N ALA A 242 -7.91 0.88 13.07
CA ALA A 242 -8.11 -0.19 12.08
C ALA A 242 -6.92 -0.30 11.11
N GLU A 243 -6.41 0.83 10.63
CA GLU A 243 -5.24 0.86 9.74
C GLU A 243 -3.97 0.37 10.45
N LYS A 244 -3.77 0.81 11.69
CA LYS A 244 -2.69 0.28 12.54
C LYS A 244 -2.78 -1.24 12.65
N TYR A 245 -3.95 -1.78 12.98
CA TYR A 245 -4.18 -3.21 13.11
C TYR A 245 -3.81 -3.95 11.81
N MET A 246 -4.31 -3.49 10.67
CA MET A 246 -4.03 -4.06 9.35
C MET A 246 -2.51 -4.11 9.05
N ILE A 247 -1.79 -3.04 9.38
CA ILE A 247 -0.35 -2.93 9.13
C ILE A 247 0.44 -3.79 10.13
N GLU A 248 0.07 -3.80 11.41
CA GLU A 248 0.75 -4.61 12.44
C GLU A 248 0.64 -6.11 12.19
N HIS A 249 -0.46 -6.57 11.57
CA HIS A 249 -0.62 -7.96 11.12
C HIS A 249 -0.09 -8.21 9.69
N ALA A 250 0.53 -7.20 9.09
CA ALA A 250 1.06 -7.23 7.74
C ALA A 250 0.08 -7.83 6.71
N LEU A 251 -1.20 -7.45 6.78
CA LEU A 251 -2.20 -7.81 5.78
C LEU A 251 -1.90 -7.11 4.45
N VAL A 252 -1.35 -5.91 4.53
CA VAL A 252 -0.75 -5.16 3.42
C VAL A 252 0.61 -4.62 3.85
N ILE A 253 1.48 -4.37 2.88
CA ILE A 253 2.75 -3.68 3.11
C ILE A 253 2.67 -2.34 2.37
N PRO A 254 2.47 -1.20 3.06
CA PRO A 254 2.57 0.10 2.44
C PRO A 254 3.94 0.22 1.75
N TRP A 255 3.95 0.49 0.45
CA TRP A 255 5.15 0.36 -0.36
C TRP A 255 5.68 1.71 -0.81
N TYR A 256 4.92 2.42 -1.66
CA TYR A 256 5.33 3.74 -2.13
C TYR A 256 4.14 4.64 -2.42
N LYS A 257 4.42 5.92 -2.48
CA LYS A 257 3.53 6.96 -3.00
C LYS A 257 4.16 7.63 -4.21
N ASN A 258 3.36 8.00 -5.18
CA ASN A 258 3.85 8.76 -6.32
C ASN A 258 4.17 10.19 -5.88
N VAL A 259 5.42 10.60 -6.05
CA VAL A 259 5.85 11.98 -5.91
C VAL A 259 6.14 12.49 -7.32
N LEU A 260 5.26 13.34 -7.83
CA LEU A 260 5.35 13.87 -9.17
C LEU A 260 5.82 15.33 -9.13
N TRP A 261 6.81 15.63 -9.95
CA TRP A 261 7.17 17.00 -10.26
C TRP A 261 6.31 17.45 -11.46
N GLN A 262 5.59 18.54 -11.30
CA GLN A 262 4.72 19.06 -12.33
C GLN A 262 5.10 20.49 -12.68
N VAL A 263 5.09 20.79 -13.97
CA VAL A 263 5.03 22.16 -14.46
C VAL A 263 3.55 22.47 -14.68
N THR A 264 3.03 23.44 -13.95
CA THR A 264 1.61 23.76 -13.98
C THR A 264 1.35 25.19 -14.43
N HIS A 265 0.28 25.37 -15.20
CA HIS A 265 -0.34 26.65 -15.51
C HIS A 265 -1.60 26.89 -14.67
N VAL A 266 -1.91 26.01 -13.74
CA VAL A 266 -3.09 26.07 -12.90
C VAL A 266 -2.69 26.44 -11.48
N ASN A 267 -3.40 27.41 -10.90
CA ASN A 267 -3.32 27.66 -9.47
C ASN A 267 -4.02 26.54 -8.71
N ASP A 268 -3.23 25.62 -8.11
CA ASP A 268 -3.78 24.47 -7.39
C ASP A 268 -4.65 24.89 -6.18
N TYR A 269 -4.41 26.05 -5.59
CA TYR A 269 -5.23 26.57 -4.50
C TYR A 269 -6.63 26.99 -4.97
N SER A 270 -6.82 27.24 -6.28
CA SER A 270 -8.15 27.48 -6.87
C SER A 270 -8.97 26.18 -7.02
N LYS A 271 -8.34 25.03 -7.02
CA LYS A 271 -9.00 23.70 -7.10
C LYS A 271 -9.77 23.33 -5.84
N ILE A 272 -9.53 24.01 -4.76
CA ILE A 272 -10.18 23.76 -3.44
C ILE A 272 -11.71 23.87 -3.48
N TYR A 273 -12.23 24.60 -4.46
CA TYR A 273 -13.68 24.67 -4.70
C TYR A 273 -14.26 23.46 -5.41
N ALA A 274 -13.41 22.50 -5.80
CA ALA A 274 -13.86 21.20 -6.29
C ALA A 274 -13.97 20.26 -5.09
N PRO A 275 -15.17 20.03 -4.55
CA PRO A 275 -15.31 19.08 -3.45
C PRO A 275 -14.96 17.69 -3.95
N TYR A 276 -14.33 16.93 -3.14
CA TYR A 276 -13.88 15.55 -3.22
C TYR A 276 -14.14 14.77 -4.52
N GLY A 277 -13.40 13.72 -4.70
CA GLY A 277 -13.51 12.82 -5.82
C GLY A 277 -12.59 13.23 -6.95
N ILE A 278 -12.89 12.88 -8.16
CA ILE A 278 -12.08 13.13 -9.34
C ILE A 278 -11.92 14.65 -9.57
N GLN A 279 -11.02 15.25 -8.80
CA GLN A 279 -10.77 16.69 -8.86
C GLN A 279 -10.31 17.13 -10.25
N GLY A 280 -9.60 16.26 -10.98
CA GLY A 280 -9.19 16.49 -12.35
C GLY A 280 -10.32 16.81 -13.33
N ASP A 281 -11.56 16.43 -13.00
CA ASP A 281 -12.73 16.63 -13.86
C ASP A 281 -13.62 17.81 -13.42
N LYS A 282 -13.21 18.57 -12.37
CA LYS A 282 -14.01 19.64 -11.77
C LYS A 282 -13.33 21.00 -11.96
N PHE A 283 -13.43 21.54 -13.16
CA PHE A 283 -12.74 22.76 -13.58
C PHE A 283 -13.37 24.08 -13.11
N LYS A 284 -14.52 24.04 -12.44
CA LYS A 284 -15.22 25.26 -12.01
C LYS A 284 -14.31 26.06 -11.05
N ASN A 285 -14.15 27.33 -11.35
CA ASN A 285 -13.34 28.30 -10.62
C ASN A 285 -11.83 28.06 -10.64
N TRP A 286 -11.33 27.15 -11.48
CA TRP A 286 -9.88 27.05 -11.65
C TRP A 286 -9.31 28.31 -12.27
N GLU A 287 -8.23 28.80 -11.67
CA GLU A 287 -7.45 29.94 -12.18
C GLU A 287 -6.25 29.39 -12.97
N THR A 288 -6.04 29.96 -14.16
CA THR A 288 -4.94 29.57 -15.03
C THR A 288 -4.09 30.77 -15.43
N SER A 289 -2.80 30.53 -15.64
CA SER A 289 -1.84 31.50 -16.16
C SER A 289 -1.44 31.16 -17.58
N ALA A 290 -1.08 32.19 -18.38
CA ALA A 290 -0.49 31.97 -19.70
C ALA A 290 0.89 31.33 -19.62
N ASP A 291 1.68 31.66 -18.60
CA ASP A 291 2.98 31.09 -18.31
C ASP A 291 2.87 30.09 -17.16
N ALA A 292 3.76 29.10 -17.14
CA ALA A 292 3.88 28.17 -16.02
C ALA A 292 4.29 28.92 -14.75
N TYR A 293 3.69 28.55 -13.63
CA TYR A 293 4.07 29.10 -12.33
C TYR A 293 5.49 28.67 -11.95
N THR A 294 6.32 29.62 -11.57
CA THR A 294 7.61 29.34 -10.95
C THR A 294 7.42 28.88 -9.50
N THR A 295 8.47 28.32 -8.90
CA THR A 295 8.47 27.96 -7.47
C THR A 295 8.17 29.17 -6.58
N GLU A 296 8.68 30.37 -6.97
CA GLU A 296 8.45 31.62 -6.24
C GLU A 296 7.00 32.08 -6.36
N ASP A 297 6.41 32.00 -7.55
CA ASP A 297 5.00 32.35 -7.76
C ASP A 297 4.10 31.41 -6.96
N TYR A 298 4.43 30.12 -6.96
CA TYR A 298 3.67 29.12 -6.22
C TYR A 298 3.72 29.33 -4.71
N ALA A 299 4.88 29.74 -4.17
CA ALA A 299 5.01 30.12 -2.77
C ALA A 299 4.12 31.31 -2.40
N LYS A 300 4.03 32.33 -3.27
CA LYS A 300 3.12 33.48 -3.06
C LYS A 300 1.65 33.04 -3.05
N LEU A 301 1.27 32.11 -3.92
CA LEU A 301 -0.09 31.55 -3.93
C LEU A 301 -0.39 30.81 -2.63
N ALA A 302 0.57 30.03 -2.12
CA ALA A 302 0.46 29.33 -0.84
C ALA A 302 0.27 30.30 0.34
N GLU A 303 1.07 31.37 0.38
CA GLU A 303 0.97 32.41 1.40
C GLU A 303 -0.38 33.15 1.34
N ALA A 304 -0.83 33.50 0.14
CA ALA A 304 -2.14 34.18 -0.06
C ALA A 304 -3.30 33.26 0.39
N TYR A 305 -3.20 31.98 0.11
CA TYR A 305 -4.17 31.00 0.57
C TYR A 305 -4.18 30.87 2.10
N ALA A 306 -3.02 30.72 2.72
CA ALA A 306 -2.89 30.62 4.18
C ALA A 306 -3.36 31.87 4.89
N ALA A 307 -3.17 33.05 4.28
CA ALA A 307 -3.68 34.32 4.80
C ALA A 307 -5.19 34.54 4.59
N GLY A 308 -5.88 33.62 3.91
CA GLY A 308 -7.30 33.75 3.55
C GLY A 308 -7.58 34.88 2.53
N THR A 309 -6.55 35.29 1.80
CA THR A 309 -6.65 36.38 0.76
C THR A 309 -6.74 35.82 -0.66
N ALA A 310 -6.52 34.51 -0.83
CA ALA A 310 -6.80 33.81 -2.08
C ALA A 310 -8.32 33.71 -2.30
N LYS A 311 -8.77 34.10 -3.50
CA LYS A 311 -10.20 34.06 -3.86
C LYS A 311 -10.62 32.68 -4.30
#